data_307457d4962cd7919da7c7e80742f72a
#
_entry.id   307457d4962cd7919da7c7e80742f72a
#
_cell.length_a   1.000
_cell.length_b   1.000
_cell.length_c   1.000
_cell.angle_alpha   90.00
_cell.angle_beta   90.00
_cell.angle_gamma   90.00
#
_symmetry.space_group_name_H-M   'P 1'
#
loop_
_entity.id
_entity.type
_entity.pdbx_description
1 polymer ?
#
loop_
_entity_poly.entity_id
_entity_poly.type
_entity_poly.pdbx_seq_one_letter_code
_entity_poly.pdbx_strand_id
1 'polypeptide(L)'
;KDNNPVIDVPLGYGMTFYNKKINWNFYSEKQDNLFDRQIYYPRGKVLGGSGSINAMVYARGLETDYENWGTSKEWSFENIKKVYHSMEQQINSNKDYLIGEKIPVNNVSEHHHPILEYFFNASNEIGIKKNTNLTTSSQDQVGHYNINTYRGTRHSSSKVFLKPISKNQRLTILNNTQVKKLIIRDKKITGIKIQNKSLEKIIKLSQGAILCSGS
;
A
#
# COMPACT_ATOMS: atom_id res chain seq x y z
N LYS A 1 6.43 1.31 16.15
CA LYS A 1 6.09 2.73 15.93
C LYS A 1 6.59 3.14 14.56
N ASP A 2 5.83 3.94 13.85
CA ASP A 2 6.16 4.48 12.52
C ASP A 2 6.94 5.82 12.57
N ASN A 3 7.33 6.26 13.74
CA ASN A 3 8.18 7.46 13.94
C ASN A 3 9.64 7.14 13.65
N ASN A 4 9.95 6.86 12.40
CA ASN A 4 11.33 6.62 11.96
C ASN A 4 11.59 7.52 10.75
N PRO A 5 12.58 8.43 10.80
CA PRO A 5 12.90 9.33 9.68
C PRO A 5 13.13 8.59 8.35
N VAL A 6 13.68 7.37 8.41
CA VAL A 6 13.87 6.51 7.23
C VAL A 6 12.55 6.12 6.55
N ILE A 7 11.44 6.07 7.31
CA ILE A 7 10.10 5.83 6.76
C ILE A 7 9.55 7.10 6.12
N ASP A 8 9.69 8.24 6.78
CA ASP A 8 9.08 9.50 6.34
C ASP A 8 9.77 10.09 5.11
N VAL A 9 11.11 9.98 5.05
CA VAL A 9 11.90 10.51 3.93
C VAL A 9 11.82 9.54 2.73
N PRO A 10 11.34 9.97 1.55
CA PRO A 10 11.19 9.09 0.40
C PRO A 10 12.45 8.32 0.01
N LEU A 11 13.61 8.95 0.01
CA LEU A 11 14.90 8.32 -0.30
C LEU A 11 15.25 7.18 0.67
N GLY A 12 14.68 7.20 1.88
CA GLY A 12 14.91 6.19 2.91
C GLY A 12 14.31 4.82 2.59
N TYR A 13 13.43 4.71 1.57
CA TYR A 13 12.75 3.44 1.28
C TYR A 13 13.72 2.28 1.01
N GLY A 14 14.84 2.53 0.32
CA GLY A 14 15.86 1.52 0.07
C GLY A 14 16.48 0.96 1.35
N MET A 15 16.62 1.77 2.39
CA MET A 15 17.11 1.34 3.70
C MET A 15 16.06 0.54 4.49
N THR A 16 14.78 0.68 4.18
CA THR A 16 13.71 -0.03 4.89
C THR A 16 13.64 -1.50 4.49
N PHE A 17 14.08 -1.85 3.28
CA PHE A 17 13.97 -3.22 2.74
C PHE A 17 14.68 -4.27 3.59
N TYR A 18 15.82 -3.95 4.19
CA TYR A 18 16.60 -4.90 4.98
C TYR A 18 16.59 -4.61 6.48
N ASN A 19 15.83 -3.60 6.91
CA ASN A 19 15.77 -3.21 8.31
C ASN A 19 14.86 -4.14 9.12
N LYS A 20 15.43 -5.13 9.81
CA LYS A 20 14.71 -6.14 10.62
C LYS A 20 13.83 -5.56 11.73
N LYS A 21 14.00 -4.29 12.12
CA LYS A 21 13.15 -3.64 13.13
C LYS A 21 11.77 -3.27 12.58
N ILE A 22 11.69 -2.98 11.28
CA ILE A 22 10.47 -2.49 10.61
C ILE A 22 10.02 -3.36 9.43
N ASN A 23 10.74 -4.44 9.14
CA ASN A 23 10.46 -5.38 8.08
C ASN A 23 10.54 -6.82 8.60
N TRP A 24 9.64 -7.68 8.17
CA TRP A 24 9.63 -9.10 8.52
C TRP A 24 10.72 -9.89 7.82
N ASN A 25 11.21 -9.41 6.67
CA ASN A 25 12.24 -10.06 5.86
C ASN A 25 11.89 -11.51 5.50
N PHE A 26 10.69 -11.75 5.01
CA PHE A 26 10.28 -13.07 4.57
C PHE A 26 11.00 -13.49 3.28
N TYR A 27 11.13 -14.79 3.09
CA TYR A 27 11.58 -15.42 1.86
C TYR A 27 10.58 -16.51 1.47
N SER A 28 10.41 -16.73 0.16
CA SER A 28 9.64 -17.86 -0.34
C SER A 28 10.34 -19.17 -0.02
N GLU A 29 9.63 -20.27 -0.13
CA GLU A 29 10.27 -21.55 -0.34
C GLU A 29 11.09 -21.54 -1.64
N LYS A 30 12.00 -22.49 -1.77
CA LYS A 30 12.75 -22.68 -3.02
C LYS A 30 11.78 -22.94 -4.17
N GLN A 31 12.05 -22.34 -5.31
CA GLN A 31 11.22 -22.44 -6.52
C GLN A 31 11.99 -23.19 -7.61
N ASP A 32 11.60 -24.42 -7.89
CA ASP A 32 12.25 -25.29 -8.86
C ASP A 32 12.33 -24.63 -10.25
N ASN A 33 11.25 -24.00 -10.67
CA ASN A 33 11.15 -23.26 -11.95
C ASN A 33 12.01 -21.98 -11.99
N LEU A 34 12.63 -21.59 -10.89
CA LEU A 34 13.53 -20.43 -10.78
C LEU A 34 14.93 -20.84 -10.33
N PHE A 35 15.38 -22.04 -10.72
CA PHE A 35 16.72 -22.56 -10.34
C PHE A 35 16.93 -22.62 -8.83
N ASP A 36 15.98 -23.16 -8.09
CA ASP A 36 15.98 -23.27 -6.62
C ASP A 36 16.15 -21.95 -5.86
N ARG A 37 15.90 -20.82 -6.51
CA ARG A 37 15.98 -19.52 -5.84
C ARG A 37 14.83 -19.31 -4.86
N GLN A 38 15.15 -18.65 -3.78
CA GLN A 38 14.19 -18.09 -2.84
C GLN A 38 13.98 -16.61 -3.17
N ILE A 39 12.72 -16.22 -3.26
CA ILE A 39 12.36 -14.82 -3.53
C ILE A 39 12.21 -14.07 -2.22
N TYR A 40 12.88 -12.92 -2.13
CA TYR A 40 12.76 -12.03 -0.97
C TYR A 40 11.42 -11.30 -0.99
N TYR A 41 10.68 -11.40 0.11
CA TYR A 41 9.38 -10.77 0.30
C TYR A 41 9.41 -9.75 1.43
N PRO A 42 9.72 -8.47 1.16
CA PRO A 42 9.64 -7.43 2.18
C PRO A 42 8.19 -7.20 2.60
N ARG A 43 7.95 -7.22 3.92
CA ARG A 43 6.64 -6.93 4.52
C ARG A 43 6.82 -6.04 5.74
N GLY A 44 6.07 -4.94 5.79
CA GLY A 44 6.18 -3.96 6.86
C GLY A 44 5.79 -4.53 8.23
N LYS A 45 6.71 -4.42 9.19
CA LYS A 45 6.53 -4.77 10.61
C LYS A 45 6.33 -3.50 11.43
N VAL A 46 5.43 -2.65 11.00
CA VAL A 46 5.24 -1.29 11.50
C VAL A 46 3.80 -0.86 11.28
N LEU A 47 3.30 0.17 11.99
CA LEU A 47 2.00 0.76 11.69
C LEU A 47 1.96 1.25 10.23
N GLY A 48 0.85 0.98 9.54
CA GLY A 48 0.72 1.21 8.11
C GLY A 48 1.28 0.08 7.24
N GLY A 49 1.86 -0.98 7.86
CA GLY A 49 2.32 -2.18 7.16
C GLY A 49 3.30 -1.87 6.04
N SER A 50 3.18 -2.59 4.92
CA SER A 50 4.08 -2.40 3.76
C SER A 50 3.93 -1.03 3.09
N GLY A 51 2.81 -0.33 3.27
CA GLY A 51 2.65 1.06 2.84
C GLY A 51 3.62 2.04 3.50
N SER A 52 4.17 1.68 4.67
CA SER A 52 5.19 2.46 5.37
C SER A 52 6.62 2.19 4.91
N ILE A 53 6.86 1.13 4.11
CA ILE A 53 8.21 0.73 3.68
C ILE A 53 8.36 0.56 2.16
N ASN A 54 7.29 0.68 1.37
CA ASN A 54 7.32 0.54 -0.08
C ASN A 54 7.99 1.75 -0.78
N ALA A 55 8.14 1.68 -2.09
CA ALA A 55 8.68 2.77 -2.92
C ALA A 55 7.66 3.88 -3.21
N MET A 56 6.50 3.89 -2.56
CA MET A 56 5.45 4.92 -2.68
C MET A 56 4.78 5.03 -4.05
N VAL A 57 5.13 4.20 -5.01
CA VAL A 57 4.47 4.21 -6.33
C VAL A 57 2.97 4.00 -6.14
N TYR A 58 2.19 4.92 -6.69
CA TYR A 58 0.74 4.85 -6.68
C TYR A 58 0.24 4.39 -8.04
N ALA A 59 -0.29 3.19 -8.08
CA ALA A 59 -0.93 2.62 -9.27
C ALA A 59 -2.29 2.04 -8.89
N ARG A 60 -3.28 2.24 -9.73
CA ARG A 60 -4.56 1.52 -9.67
C ARG A 60 -4.46 0.32 -10.60
N GLY A 61 -5.25 -0.73 -10.34
CA GLY A 61 -5.45 -1.79 -11.32
C GLY A 61 -6.14 -1.25 -12.59
N LEU A 62 -5.90 -1.92 -13.69
CA LEU A 62 -6.61 -1.66 -14.95
C LEU A 62 -8.04 -2.22 -14.87
N GLU A 63 -8.92 -1.76 -15.75
CA GLU A 63 -10.29 -2.28 -15.84
C GLU A 63 -10.32 -3.80 -16.01
N THR A 64 -9.48 -4.33 -16.89
CA THR A 64 -9.34 -5.76 -17.15
C THR A 64 -8.89 -6.57 -15.95
N ASP A 65 -8.15 -5.98 -15.01
CA ASP A 65 -7.74 -6.66 -13.77
C ASP A 65 -8.97 -6.95 -12.89
N TYR A 66 -9.88 -5.99 -12.79
CA TYR A 66 -11.10 -6.12 -11.98
C TYR A 66 -12.18 -6.99 -12.62
N GLU A 67 -12.30 -6.97 -13.95
CA GLU A 67 -13.21 -7.84 -14.69
C GLU A 67 -12.95 -9.32 -14.43
N ASN A 68 -11.68 -9.68 -14.20
CA ASN A 68 -11.27 -11.04 -13.89
C ASN A 68 -11.48 -11.46 -12.41
N TRP A 69 -11.85 -10.53 -11.51
CA TRP A 69 -12.00 -10.83 -10.08
C TRP A 69 -13.33 -11.47 -9.70
N GLY A 70 -14.31 -11.48 -10.59
CA GLY A 70 -15.57 -12.14 -10.36
C GLY A 70 -16.78 -11.40 -10.89
N THR A 71 -17.94 -11.99 -10.67
CA THR A 71 -19.23 -11.57 -11.26
C THR A 71 -20.02 -10.57 -10.39
N SER A 72 -19.51 -10.19 -9.23
CA SER A 72 -20.21 -9.29 -8.30
C SER A 72 -20.15 -7.86 -8.80
N LYS A 73 -21.31 -7.20 -8.87
CA LYS A 73 -21.42 -5.78 -9.27
C LYS A 73 -20.61 -4.84 -8.38
N GLU A 74 -20.40 -5.18 -7.13
CA GLU A 74 -19.61 -4.39 -6.17
C GLU A 74 -18.15 -4.26 -6.63
N TRP A 75 -17.62 -5.27 -7.34
CA TRP A 75 -16.26 -5.30 -7.88
C TRP A 75 -16.16 -4.79 -9.31
N SER A 76 -17.23 -4.23 -9.88
CA SER A 76 -17.14 -3.59 -11.19
C SER A 76 -16.16 -2.43 -11.17
N PHE A 77 -15.41 -2.22 -12.27
CA PHE A 77 -14.44 -1.15 -12.36
C PHE A 77 -15.01 0.23 -12.01
N GLU A 78 -16.24 0.52 -12.44
CA GLU A 78 -16.93 1.77 -12.12
C GLU A 78 -17.15 1.98 -10.60
N ASN A 79 -17.46 0.93 -9.86
CA ASN A 79 -17.62 1.02 -8.42
C ASN A 79 -16.26 1.15 -7.72
N ILE A 80 -15.27 0.37 -8.15
CA ILE A 80 -13.88 0.46 -7.64
C ILE A 80 -13.32 1.87 -7.87
N LYS A 81 -13.56 2.45 -9.04
CA LYS A 81 -13.15 3.80 -9.40
C LYS A 81 -13.74 4.86 -8.44
N LYS A 82 -15.02 4.72 -8.07
CA LYS A 82 -15.65 5.58 -7.07
C LYS A 82 -14.96 5.48 -5.70
N VAL A 83 -14.61 4.25 -5.29
CA VAL A 83 -13.89 4.01 -4.03
C VAL A 83 -12.51 4.69 -4.06
N TYR A 84 -11.73 4.52 -5.14
CA TYR A 84 -10.46 5.23 -5.29
C TYR A 84 -10.63 6.74 -5.18
N HIS A 85 -11.58 7.33 -5.91
CA HIS A 85 -11.86 8.78 -5.85
C HIS A 85 -12.25 9.26 -4.44
N SER A 86 -12.90 8.41 -3.65
CA SER A 86 -13.25 8.75 -2.27
C SER A 86 -12.04 8.72 -1.32
N MET A 87 -11.05 7.86 -1.60
CA MET A 87 -9.90 7.64 -0.72
C MET A 87 -8.64 8.44 -1.09
N GLU A 88 -8.57 9.01 -2.29
CA GLU A 88 -7.38 9.70 -2.79
C GLU A 88 -7.63 11.16 -3.11
N GLN A 89 -6.59 11.97 -3.05
CA GLN A 89 -6.59 13.34 -3.50
C GLN A 89 -5.38 13.57 -4.42
N GLN A 90 -5.66 13.93 -5.67
CA GLN A 90 -4.61 14.35 -6.61
C GLN A 90 -4.02 15.68 -6.14
N ILE A 91 -2.70 15.69 -5.97
CA ILE A 91 -1.96 16.89 -5.59
C ILE A 91 -1.37 17.51 -6.85
N ASN A 92 -1.90 18.66 -7.20
CA ASN A 92 -1.33 19.54 -8.20
C ASN A 92 -0.67 20.69 -7.44
N SER A 93 0.36 21.32 -8.01
CA SER A 93 1.18 22.37 -7.40
C SER A 93 0.42 23.50 -6.69
N ASN A 94 -0.89 23.66 -6.97
CA ASN A 94 -1.72 24.75 -6.46
C ASN A 94 -2.91 24.29 -5.59
N LYS A 95 -2.98 23.02 -5.17
CA LYS A 95 -4.08 22.55 -4.32
C LYS A 95 -3.58 22.18 -2.93
N ASP A 96 -4.21 22.76 -1.92
CA ASP A 96 -4.01 22.35 -0.55
C ASP A 96 -4.51 20.91 -0.33
N TYR A 97 -3.72 20.13 0.37
CA TYR A 97 -4.04 18.77 0.75
C TYR A 97 -4.71 18.78 2.14
N LEU A 98 -5.90 18.17 2.21
CA LEU A 98 -6.60 17.97 3.48
C LEU A 98 -5.99 16.77 4.21
N ILE A 99 -5.16 17.06 5.20
CA ILE A 99 -4.48 16.03 6.01
C ILE A 99 -5.52 15.27 6.83
N GLY A 100 -5.49 13.93 6.71
CA GLY A 100 -6.30 13.04 7.54
C GLY A 100 -7.57 12.52 6.88
N GLU A 101 -7.86 12.93 5.65
CA GLU A 101 -9.07 12.49 4.94
C GLU A 101 -8.78 11.56 3.76
N LYS A 102 -7.76 11.86 2.96
CA LYS A 102 -7.45 11.16 1.72
C LYS A 102 -5.96 10.89 1.56
N ILE A 103 -5.62 9.89 0.76
CA ILE A 103 -4.24 9.60 0.38
C ILE A 103 -3.79 10.63 -0.66
N PRO A 104 -2.71 11.37 -0.43
CA PRO A 104 -2.18 12.28 -1.43
C PRO A 104 -1.55 11.49 -2.58
N VAL A 105 -1.91 11.84 -3.80
CA VAL A 105 -1.34 11.29 -5.03
C VAL A 105 -0.64 12.42 -5.74
N ASN A 106 0.68 12.44 -5.62
CA ASN A 106 1.53 13.52 -6.11
C ASN A 106 2.10 13.18 -7.49
N ASN A 107 1.91 14.07 -8.44
CA ASN A 107 2.55 13.98 -9.75
C ASN A 107 3.96 14.57 -9.66
N VAL A 108 4.96 13.75 -9.98
CA VAL A 108 6.39 14.14 -9.93
C VAL A 108 7.01 14.25 -11.32
N SER A 109 6.21 14.30 -12.37
CA SER A 109 6.71 14.34 -13.75
C SER A 109 7.57 15.56 -14.08
N GLU A 110 7.37 16.67 -13.37
CA GLU A 110 8.17 17.89 -13.55
C GLU A 110 9.60 17.78 -13.00
N HIS A 111 9.89 16.75 -12.20
CA HIS A 111 11.16 16.54 -11.52
C HIS A 111 11.95 15.33 -12.05
N HIS A 112 11.67 14.89 -13.26
CA HIS A 112 12.36 13.74 -13.83
C HIS A 112 13.76 14.10 -14.35
N HIS A 113 14.64 13.09 -14.38
CA HIS A 113 15.95 13.26 -14.97
C HIS A 113 15.84 13.37 -16.51
N PRO A 114 16.55 14.30 -17.18
CA PRO A 114 16.44 14.52 -18.63
C PRO A 114 16.66 13.28 -19.50
N ILE A 115 17.39 12.27 -19.02
CA ILE A 115 17.60 11.01 -19.73
C ILE A 115 16.28 10.28 -20.04
N LEU A 116 15.22 10.51 -19.27
CA LEU A 116 13.92 9.87 -19.50
C LEU A 116 13.27 10.31 -20.81
N GLU A 117 13.61 11.48 -21.34
CA GLU A 117 13.09 11.92 -22.64
C GLU A 117 13.63 11.03 -23.78
N TYR A 118 14.88 10.57 -23.71
CA TYR A 118 15.40 9.59 -24.65
C TYR A 118 14.65 8.27 -24.61
N PHE A 119 14.30 7.81 -23.41
CA PHE A 119 13.49 6.60 -23.21
C PHE A 119 12.09 6.77 -23.79
N PHE A 120 11.44 7.91 -23.57
CA PHE A 120 10.11 8.19 -24.12
C PHE A 120 10.12 8.29 -25.63
N ASN A 121 11.15 8.90 -26.21
CA ASN A 121 11.33 9.00 -27.66
C ASN A 121 11.52 7.59 -28.26
N ALA A 122 12.42 6.79 -27.71
CA ALA A 122 12.63 5.42 -28.17
C ALA A 122 11.36 4.57 -28.06
N SER A 123 10.58 4.73 -26.99
CA SER A 123 9.29 4.06 -26.84
C SER A 123 8.30 4.46 -27.93
N ASN A 124 8.26 5.74 -28.27
CA ASN A 124 7.38 6.23 -29.33
C ASN A 124 7.77 5.71 -30.71
N GLU A 125 9.07 5.52 -30.99
CA GLU A 125 9.57 4.93 -32.23
C GLU A 125 9.07 3.50 -32.47
N ILE A 126 8.85 2.74 -31.37
CA ILE A 126 8.28 1.38 -31.43
C ILE A 126 6.77 1.34 -31.25
N GLY A 127 6.09 2.50 -31.26
CA GLY A 127 4.64 2.60 -31.20
C GLY A 127 4.05 2.67 -29.79
N ILE A 128 4.87 2.67 -28.73
CA ILE A 128 4.41 2.79 -27.34
C ILE A 128 4.31 4.28 -26.97
N LYS A 129 3.09 4.76 -26.77
CA LYS A 129 2.82 6.18 -26.53
C LYS A 129 3.06 6.60 -25.08
N LYS A 130 3.62 7.80 -24.91
CA LYS A 130 3.73 8.45 -23.60
C LYS A 130 2.34 8.82 -23.07
N ASN A 131 2.04 8.42 -21.83
CA ASN A 131 0.82 8.78 -21.13
C ASN A 131 1.14 9.41 -19.77
N THR A 132 0.43 10.46 -19.43
CA THR A 132 0.55 11.13 -18.11
C THR A 132 -0.16 10.39 -16.99
N ASN A 133 -1.04 9.44 -17.35
CA ASN A 133 -1.79 8.64 -16.38
C ASN A 133 -1.76 7.16 -16.77
N LEU A 134 -0.80 6.44 -16.23
CA LEU A 134 -0.57 5.01 -16.51
C LEU A 134 -1.67 4.07 -16.00
N THR A 135 -2.69 4.59 -15.32
CA THR A 135 -3.74 3.78 -14.70
C THR A 135 -5.07 3.80 -15.48
N THR A 136 -5.10 4.40 -16.66
CA THR A 136 -6.36 4.64 -17.40
C THR A 136 -6.48 3.89 -18.71
N SER A 137 -5.45 3.16 -19.16
CA SER A 137 -5.44 2.48 -20.46
C SER A 137 -5.07 1.01 -20.31
N SER A 138 -5.75 0.15 -21.05
CA SER A 138 -5.42 -1.27 -21.21
C SER A 138 -4.32 -1.51 -22.29
N GLN A 139 -3.88 -0.47 -22.98
CA GLN A 139 -2.82 -0.56 -23.99
C GLN A 139 -1.44 -0.37 -23.37
N ASP A 140 -0.43 -0.91 -24.01
CA ASP A 140 0.96 -0.66 -23.65
C ASP A 140 1.25 0.83 -23.69
N GLN A 141 1.84 1.34 -22.61
CA GLN A 141 2.09 2.76 -22.43
C GLN A 141 3.32 3.00 -21.57
N VAL A 142 3.91 4.15 -21.72
CA VAL A 142 5.05 4.62 -20.95
C VAL A 142 4.77 5.97 -20.32
N GLY A 143 5.27 6.21 -19.12
CA GLY A 143 5.06 7.49 -18.44
C GLY A 143 5.61 7.50 -17.04
N HIS A 144 5.24 8.53 -16.28
CA HIS A 144 5.61 8.68 -14.88
C HIS A 144 4.54 8.10 -13.97
N TYR A 145 4.95 7.36 -12.96
CA TYR A 145 4.06 7.00 -11.86
C TYR A 145 3.87 8.19 -10.91
N ASN A 146 2.66 8.35 -10.41
CA ASN A 146 2.42 9.19 -9.26
C ASN A 146 2.93 8.50 -7.98
N ILE A 147 3.14 9.26 -6.93
CA ILE A 147 3.64 8.73 -5.65
C ILE A 147 2.82 9.24 -4.46
N ASN A 148 2.77 8.42 -3.39
CA ASN A 148 2.09 8.77 -2.15
C ASN A 148 2.95 9.66 -1.25
N THR A 149 3.17 10.90 -1.68
CA THR A 149 3.95 11.89 -0.94
C THR A 149 3.25 13.24 -0.88
N TYR A 150 3.54 13.99 0.18
CA TYR A 150 3.16 15.38 0.31
C TYR A 150 4.23 16.15 1.07
N ARG A 151 4.62 17.35 0.56
CA ARG A 151 5.69 18.20 1.13
C ARG A 151 6.96 17.40 1.45
N GLY A 152 7.41 16.58 0.47
CA GLY A 152 8.64 15.80 0.58
C GLY A 152 8.59 14.64 1.58
N THR A 153 7.44 14.26 2.09
CA THR A 153 7.30 13.15 3.04
C THR A 153 6.31 12.10 2.56
N ARG A 154 6.58 10.83 2.91
CA ARG A 154 5.67 9.69 2.70
C ARG A 154 4.34 9.90 3.41
N HIS A 155 3.26 9.53 2.77
CA HIS A 155 1.92 9.48 3.37
C HIS A 155 1.35 8.06 3.30
N SER A 156 1.77 7.22 4.25
CA SER A 156 1.22 5.87 4.43
C SER A 156 -0.20 5.91 5.00
N SER A 157 -0.92 4.79 4.92
CA SER A 157 -2.25 4.63 5.53
C SER A 157 -2.26 4.95 7.04
N SER A 158 -1.17 4.63 7.75
CA SER A 158 -1.02 5.00 9.16
C SER A 158 -1.01 6.52 9.35
N LYS A 159 -0.24 7.22 8.52
CA LYS A 159 -0.12 8.69 8.60
C LYS A 159 -1.41 9.40 8.21
N VAL A 160 -2.09 8.88 7.18
CA VAL A 160 -3.32 9.50 6.64
C VAL A 160 -4.53 9.19 7.49
N PHE A 161 -4.78 7.92 7.81
CA PHE A 161 -6.06 7.51 8.42
C PHE A 161 -5.95 7.20 9.91
N LEU A 162 -4.84 6.62 10.39
CA LEU A 162 -4.73 6.19 11.76
C LEU A 162 -4.25 7.30 12.71
N LYS A 163 -3.24 8.06 12.32
CA LYS A 163 -2.64 9.10 13.15
C LYS A 163 -3.63 10.19 13.57
N PRO A 164 -4.50 10.71 12.69
CA PRO A 164 -5.50 11.72 13.07
C PRO A 164 -6.46 11.25 14.15
N ILE A 165 -6.86 9.99 14.12
CA ILE A 165 -7.84 9.40 15.06
C ILE A 165 -7.18 8.65 16.22
N SER A 166 -5.85 8.66 16.32
CA SER A 166 -5.11 7.86 17.32
C SER A 166 -5.44 8.18 18.78
N LYS A 167 -5.99 9.36 19.06
CA LYS A 167 -6.45 9.80 20.39
C LYS A 167 -7.93 9.53 20.64
N ASN A 168 -8.65 8.93 19.69
CA ASN A 168 -10.07 8.63 19.87
C ASN A 168 -10.25 7.54 20.93
N GLN A 169 -11.07 7.79 21.93
CA GLN A 169 -11.33 6.86 23.05
C GLN A 169 -11.97 5.53 22.62
N ARG A 170 -12.61 5.49 21.44
CA ARG A 170 -13.21 4.27 20.88
C ARG A 170 -12.21 3.41 20.12
N LEU A 171 -10.97 3.89 19.92
CA LEU A 171 -9.93 3.19 19.19
C LEU A 171 -8.88 2.64 20.15
N THR A 172 -8.67 1.33 20.10
CA THR A 172 -7.57 0.67 20.82
C THR A 172 -6.57 0.10 19.82
N ILE A 173 -5.31 0.55 19.89
CA ILE A 173 -4.21 0.08 19.05
C ILE A 173 -3.29 -0.81 19.88
N LEU A 174 -3.23 -2.10 19.55
CA LEU A 174 -2.38 -3.07 20.22
C LEU A 174 -1.09 -3.26 19.41
N ASN A 175 -0.04 -2.54 19.77
CA ASN A 175 1.29 -2.68 19.19
C ASN A 175 2.03 -3.91 19.75
N ASN A 176 3.03 -4.41 19.00
CA ASN A 176 3.83 -5.58 19.38
C ASN A 176 2.96 -6.81 19.68
N THR A 177 1.82 -6.90 19.05
CA THR A 177 0.82 -7.94 19.28
C THR A 177 0.56 -8.67 17.96
N GLN A 178 0.76 -9.98 17.97
CA GLN A 178 0.52 -10.83 16.82
C GLN A 178 -0.82 -11.53 16.95
N VAL A 179 -1.65 -11.48 15.92
CA VAL A 179 -2.83 -12.32 15.81
C VAL A 179 -2.39 -13.73 15.40
N LYS A 180 -2.72 -14.72 16.23
CA LYS A 180 -2.32 -16.12 16.01
C LYS A 180 -3.43 -16.94 15.35
N LYS A 181 -4.68 -16.67 15.72
CA LYS A 181 -5.79 -17.49 15.24
C LYS A 181 -7.11 -16.72 15.33
N LEU A 182 -7.97 -16.94 14.33
CA LEU A 182 -9.39 -16.59 14.40
C LEU A 182 -10.12 -17.71 15.13
N ILE A 183 -11.04 -17.36 16.03
CA ILE A 183 -11.92 -18.31 16.73
C ILE A 183 -13.25 -18.29 16.01
N ILE A 184 -13.55 -19.39 15.34
CA ILE A 184 -14.78 -19.56 14.56
C ILE A 184 -15.64 -20.60 15.26
N ARG A 185 -16.89 -20.28 15.51
CA ARG A 185 -17.94 -21.17 16.01
C ARG A 185 -19.17 -21.01 15.13
N ASP A 186 -19.77 -22.09 14.71
CA ASP A 186 -20.98 -22.09 13.88
C ASP A 186 -20.88 -21.14 12.67
N LYS A 187 -19.75 -21.21 11.96
CA LYS A 187 -19.43 -20.36 10.78
C LYS A 187 -19.34 -18.84 11.09
N LYS A 188 -19.30 -18.44 12.36
CA LYS A 188 -19.16 -17.04 12.78
C LYS A 188 -17.85 -16.83 13.52
N ILE A 189 -17.19 -15.71 13.27
CA ILE A 189 -16.00 -15.31 14.00
C ILE A 189 -16.47 -14.75 15.36
N THR A 190 -16.07 -15.41 16.44
CA THR A 190 -16.45 -15.03 17.82
C THR A 190 -15.32 -14.44 18.62
N GLY A 191 -14.09 -14.56 18.13
CA GLY A 191 -12.92 -14.03 18.81
C GLY A 191 -11.63 -14.13 17.99
N ILE A 192 -10.59 -13.54 18.54
CA ILE A 192 -9.23 -13.65 18.03
C ILE A 192 -8.29 -14.05 19.15
N LYS A 193 -7.35 -14.94 18.85
CA LYS A 193 -6.23 -15.27 19.74
C LYS A 193 -5.05 -14.38 19.38
N ILE A 194 -4.57 -13.61 20.32
CA ILE A 194 -3.43 -12.72 20.18
C ILE A 194 -2.28 -13.14 21.08
N GLN A 195 -1.06 -12.78 20.68
CA GLN A 195 0.14 -12.96 21.48
C GLN A 195 0.92 -11.65 21.56
N ASN A 196 1.25 -11.25 22.79
CA ASN A 196 2.17 -10.15 23.08
C ASN A 196 3.30 -10.70 23.95
N LYS A 197 4.52 -10.73 23.43
CA LYS A 197 5.66 -11.45 24.04
C LYS A 197 5.29 -12.90 24.33
N SER A 198 5.32 -13.32 25.60
CA SER A 198 4.93 -14.67 26.06
C SER A 198 3.45 -14.79 26.48
N LEU A 199 2.72 -13.70 26.56
CA LEU A 199 1.34 -13.70 27.01
C LEU A 199 0.39 -13.91 25.82
N GLU A 200 -0.42 -14.97 25.90
CA GLU A 200 -1.52 -15.21 24.97
C GLU A 200 -2.84 -14.74 25.60
N LYS A 201 -3.69 -14.13 24.81
CA LYS A 201 -5.01 -13.67 25.21
C LYS A 201 -6.03 -13.89 24.12
N ILE A 202 -7.27 -14.15 24.51
CA ILE A 202 -8.41 -14.18 23.60
C ILE A 202 -9.18 -12.88 23.76
N ILE A 203 -9.44 -12.20 22.65
CA ILE A 203 -10.34 -11.06 22.57
C ILE A 203 -11.64 -11.56 21.94
N LYS A 204 -12.74 -11.43 22.69
CA LYS A 204 -14.09 -11.72 22.16
C LYS A 204 -14.51 -10.60 21.22
N LEU A 205 -15.20 -10.94 20.15
CA LEU A 205 -15.72 -10.01 19.16
C LEU A 205 -17.25 -9.96 19.25
N SER A 206 -17.80 -8.75 19.19
CA SER A 206 -19.25 -8.52 19.21
C SER A 206 -19.87 -8.45 17.81
N GLN A 207 -19.10 -8.00 16.83
CA GLN A 207 -19.60 -7.81 15.45
C GLN A 207 -18.85 -8.65 14.42
N GLY A 208 -17.53 -8.65 14.41
CA GLY A 208 -16.74 -9.38 13.42
C GLY A 208 -15.27 -8.97 13.41
N ALA A 209 -14.54 -9.42 12.40
CA ALA A 209 -13.14 -9.06 12.18
C ALA A 209 -12.91 -8.70 10.71
N ILE A 210 -12.07 -7.69 10.49
CA ILE A 210 -11.57 -7.32 9.16
C ILE A 210 -10.10 -7.72 9.11
N LEU A 211 -9.73 -8.55 8.13
CA LEU A 211 -8.36 -8.99 7.90
C LEU A 211 -7.69 -8.06 6.90
N CYS A 212 -6.69 -7.31 7.36
CA CYS A 212 -5.85 -6.43 6.55
C CYS A 212 -4.37 -6.79 6.72
N SER A 213 -4.06 -8.09 6.68
CA SER A 213 -2.71 -8.61 6.98
C SER A 213 -1.73 -8.50 5.82
N GLY A 214 -2.19 -8.09 4.66
CA GLY A 214 -1.45 -8.06 3.40
C GLY A 214 -1.70 -9.30 2.54
N SER A 215 -1.09 -9.34 1.37
CA SER A 215 -1.14 -10.44 0.40
C SER A 215 0.10 -11.31 0.44
#